data_583262bbef3d69c531901f775ea8d9a0
#
_entry.id   583262bbef3d69c531901f775ea8d9a0
#
_cell.length_a   1.000
_cell.length_b   1.000
_cell.length_c   1.000
_cell.angle_alpha   90.00
_cell.angle_beta   90.00
_cell.angle_gamma   90.00
#
_symmetry.space_group_name_H-M   'P 1'
#
loop_
_entity.id
_entity.type
_entity.pdbx_description
1 polymer ?
#
loop_
_entity_poly.entity_id
_entity_poly.type
_entity_poly.pdbx_seq_one_letter_code
_entity_poly.pdbx_strand_id
1 'polypeptide(L)'
;TANRIDETLGAFRHTRAELLEYAALCRDSGAALTVSIGPRAAYDTSATRLSRQGAVIGYRLRGEEQLVRALEDAKRVCDLGIRGLLVYDEGLLWVLSEARKTGELPADTVLKASAHCGHGNGASFRLLEQCGADSINPVRDLSLDMLCALRASVSVPLDVHTDCPEGSGGFI
;
A
#
# COMPACT_ATOMS: atom_id res chain seq x y z
N THR A 1 15.74 -16.08 1.66
CA THR A 1 15.88 -14.85 2.46
C THR A 1 14.83 -13.86 1.98
N ALA A 2 14.05 -13.26 2.88
CA ALA A 2 13.05 -12.27 2.51
C ALA A 2 13.76 -10.98 2.03
N ASN A 3 13.31 -10.43 0.90
CA ASN A 3 13.84 -9.17 0.38
C ASN A 3 13.07 -7.95 0.88
N ARG A 4 11.82 -8.15 1.30
CA ARG A 4 10.92 -7.10 1.78
C ARG A 4 9.97 -7.66 2.83
N ILE A 5 9.62 -6.83 3.80
CA ILE A 5 8.63 -7.11 4.82
C ILE A 5 7.60 -5.97 4.77
N ASP A 6 6.33 -6.33 4.64
CA ASP A 6 5.24 -5.37 4.62
C ASP A 6 4.56 -5.31 6.01
N GLU A 7 4.62 -4.15 6.66
CA GLU A 7 3.79 -3.84 7.80
C GLU A 7 2.39 -3.47 7.31
N THR A 8 1.34 -4.13 7.77
CA THR A 8 -0.01 -4.03 7.22
C THR A 8 -1.07 -3.47 8.18
N LEU A 9 -0.70 -3.12 9.40
CA LEU A 9 -1.62 -2.53 10.38
C LEU A 9 -1.83 -1.03 10.15
N GLY A 10 -0.84 -0.35 9.62
CA GLY A 10 -0.85 1.06 9.31
C GLY A 10 0.09 1.89 10.19
N ALA A 11 0.85 2.77 9.57
CA ALA A 11 1.84 3.63 10.21
C ALA A 11 1.28 4.37 11.44
N PHE A 12 0.04 4.85 11.35
CA PHE A 12 -0.63 5.60 12.41
C PHE A 12 -0.88 4.78 13.71
N ARG A 13 -0.80 3.44 13.65
CA ARG A 13 -0.97 2.56 14.82
C ARG A 13 0.32 2.37 15.61
N HIS A 14 1.43 2.78 15.04
CA HIS A 14 2.75 2.57 15.62
C HIS A 14 3.31 3.86 16.17
N THR A 15 3.94 3.74 17.33
CA THR A 15 4.79 4.79 17.87
C THR A 15 6.05 4.96 17.03
N ARG A 16 6.72 6.08 17.20
CA ARG A 16 8.03 6.31 16.58
C ARG A 16 9.04 5.22 16.94
N ALA A 17 9.04 4.76 18.19
CA ALA A 17 9.97 3.74 18.68
C ALA A 17 9.74 2.40 17.98
N GLU A 18 8.48 1.96 17.85
CA GLU A 18 8.13 0.71 17.17
C GLU A 18 8.53 0.74 15.69
N LEU A 19 8.26 1.84 14.97
CA LEU A 19 8.68 1.97 13.56
C LEU A 19 10.20 1.91 13.40
N LEU A 20 10.96 2.53 14.31
CA LEU A 20 12.41 2.47 14.30
C LEU A 20 12.93 1.06 14.62
N GLU A 21 12.27 0.33 15.52
CA GLU A 21 12.58 -1.06 15.82
C GLU A 21 12.34 -1.96 14.60
N TYR A 22 11.19 -1.83 13.93
CA TYR A 22 10.91 -2.57 12.69
C TYR A 22 11.94 -2.26 11.60
N ALA A 23 12.29 -0.99 11.43
CA ALA A 23 13.30 -0.59 10.46
C ALA A 23 14.68 -1.20 10.78
N ALA A 24 15.04 -1.27 12.06
CA ALA A 24 16.27 -1.89 12.50
C ALA A 24 16.27 -3.41 12.24
N LEU A 25 15.22 -4.11 12.64
CA LEU A 25 15.06 -5.55 12.41
C LEU A 25 15.13 -5.92 10.92
N CYS A 26 14.45 -5.14 10.07
CA CYS A 26 14.50 -5.35 8.62
C CYS A 26 15.92 -5.14 8.08
N ARG A 27 16.58 -4.04 8.46
CA ARG A 27 17.96 -3.75 8.04
C ARG A 27 18.92 -4.85 8.47
N ASP A 28 18.83 -5.31 9.71
CA ASP A 28 19.72 -6.33 10.26
C ASP A 28 19.50 -7.70 9.59
N SER A 29 18.29 -7.96 9.09
CA SER A 29 17.96 -9.15 8.29
C SER A 29 18.25 -9.00 6.78
N GLY A 30 18.66 -7.82 6.34
CA GLY A 30 18.87 -7.51 4.92
C GLY A 30 17.60 -7.35 4.11
N ALA A 31 16.46 -7.11 4.76
CA ALA A 31 15.18 -6.87 4.12
C ALA A 31 14.80 -5.37 4.09
N ALA A 32 14.09 -4.93 3.06
CA ALA A 32 13.47 -3.62 3.03
C ALA A 32 12.15 -3.63 3.81
N LEU A 33 11.87 -2.56 4.56
CA LEU A 33 10.59 -2.37 5.23
C LEU A 33 9.65 -1.54 4.35
N THR A 34 8.42 -2.03 4.15
CA THR A 34 7.31 -1.28 3.58
C THR A 34 6.23 -1.11 4.65
N VAL A 35 5.75 0.12 4.83
CA VAL A 35 4.76 0.45 5.87
C VAL A 35 3.46 0.93 5.23
N SER A 36 2.33 0.46 5.71
CA SER A 36 1.00 0.87 5.25
C SER A 36 0.69 2.32 5.58
N ILE A 37 0.23 3.07 4.60
CA ILE A 37 -0.13 4.48 4.73
C ILE A 37 -1.63 4.67 4.56
N GLY A 38 -2.17 5.50 5.41
CA GLY A 38 -3.54 5.97 5.36
C GLY A 38 -4.42 5.46 6.49
N PRO A 39 -5.44 6.24 6.83
CA PRO A 39 -6.44 5.80 7.76
C PRO A 39 -7.25 4.67 7.12
N ARG A 40 -7.36 3.57 7.82
CA ARG A 40 -8.31 2.51 7.48
C ARG A 40 -9.71 2.89 7.96
N ALA A 41 -10.71 2.20 7.47
CA ALA A 41 -12.09 2.29 7.89
C ALA A 41 -12.31 2.26 9.43
N ALA A 42 -11.30 1.81 10.19
CA ALA A 42 -11.35 1.82 11.65
C ALA A 42 -11.59 3.23 12.24
N TYR A 43 -11.26 4.28 11.51
CA TYR A 43 -11.51 5.67 11.92
C TYR A 43 -12.76 6.28 11.29
N ASP A 44 -13.39 5.56 10.37
CA ASP A 44 -14.63 6.01 9.77
C ASP A 44 -15.78 5.76 10.73
N THR A 45 -16.44 6.82 11.16
CA THR A 45 -17.62 6.77 12.03
C THR A 45 -18.93 6.71 11.26
N SER A 46 -18.89 6.65 9.92
CA SER A 46 -20.08 6.59 9.09
C SER A 46 -20.84 5.27 9.25
N ALA A 47 -22.15 5.30 9.00
CA ALA A 47 -22.98 4.10 9.01
C ALA A 47 -22.52 3.03 7.99
N THR A 48 -21.90 3.44 6.91
CA THR A 48 -21.34 2.54 5.89
C THR A 48 -20.31 1.57 6.47
N ARG A 49 -19.53 2.00 7.47
CA ARG A 49 -18.57 1.13 8.16
C ARG A 49 -19.21 -0.11 8.79
N LEU A 50 -20.44 0.03 9.28
CA LEU A 50 -21.17 -1.03 9.97
C LEU A 50 -21.86 -1.99 9.00
N SER A 51 -21.89 -1.66 7.71
CA SER A 51 -22.45 -2.52 6.67
C SER A 51 -21.42 -3.51 6.12
N ARG A 52 -21.88 -4.62 5.51
CA ARG A 52 -21.01 -5.54 4.78
C ARG A 52 -20.25 -4.84 3.64
N GLN A 53 -20.89 -3.88 2.99
CA GLN A 53 -20.27 -3.09 1.92
C GLN A 53 -19.16 -2.17 2.46
N GLY A 54 -19.32 -1.65 3.67
CA GLY A 54 -18.31 -0.83 4.33
C GLY A 54 -17.00 -1.57 4.58
N ALA A 55 -17.04 -2.86 4.81
CA ALA A 55 -15.84 -3.68 4.95
C ALA A 55 -15.05 -3.76 3.63
N VAL A 56 -15.74 -3.78 2.48
CA VAL A 56 -15.10 -3.86 1.16
C VAL A 56 -14.47 -2.53 0.73
N ILE A 57 -15.15 -1.40 0.97
CA ILE A 57 -14.69 -0.06 0.57
C ILE A 57 -13.93 0.67 1.66
N GLY A 58 -13.70 0.03 2.80
CA GLY A 58 -13.13 0.63 3.99
C GLY A 58 -11.68 1.07 3.89
N TYR A 59 -10.99 0.66 2.83
CA TYR A 59 -9.59 1.05 2.58
C TYR A 59 -9.46 2.36 1.79
N ARG A 60 -10.58 2.86 1.22
CA ARG A 60 -10.58 4.12 0.48
C ARG A 60 -10.60 5.31 1.40
N LEU A 61 -9.83 6.33 1.07
CA LEU A 61 -9.86 7.60 1.78
C LEU A 61 -11.14 8.38 1.44
N ARG A 62 -11.66 9.08 2.41
CA ARG A 62 -12.89 9.89 2.28
C ARG A 62 -12.61 11.32 2.67
N GLY A 63 -12.77 12.20 1.70
CA GLY A 63 -12.56 13.63 1.86
C GLY A 63 -11.10 14.01 2.07
N GLU A 64 -10.86 15.29 1.95
CA GLU A 64 -9.51 15.87 1.96
C GLU A 64 -8.79 15.66 3.30
N GLU A 65 -9.53 15.65 4.42
CA GLU A 65 -8.92 15.46 5.74
C GLU A 65 -8.21 14.12 5.87
N GLN A 66 -8.80 13.04 5.36
CA GLN A 66 -8.17 11.72 5.39
C GLN A 66 -6.97 11.65 4.45
N LEU A 67 -7.04 12.31 3.30
CA LEU A 67 -5.94 12.38 2.35
C LEU A 67 -4.74 13.15 2.95
N VAL A 68 -4.99 14.31 3.57
CA VAL A 68 -3.96 15.11 4.25
C VAL A 68 -3.31 14.31 5.39
N ARG A 69 -4.10 13.64 6.22
CA ARG A 69 -3.57 12.80 7.31
C ARG A 69 -2.70 11.67 6.79
N ALA A 70 -3.09 11.04 5.66
CA ALA A 70 -2.31 9.99 5.05
C ALA A 70 -0.98 10.51 4.49
N LEU A 71 -0.98 11.71 3.86
CA LEU A 71 0.24 12.37 3.39
C LEU A 71 1.19 12.70 4.55
N GLU A 72 0.66 13.25 5.64
CA GLU A 72 1.47 13.57 6.84
C GLU A 72 2.03 12.28 7.50
N ASP A 73 1.27 11.20 7.49
CA ASP A 73 1.75 9.89 7.97
C ASP A 73 2.89 9.36 7.08
N ALA A 74 2.78 9.52 5.76
CA ALA A 74 3.85 9.17 4.83
C ALA A 74 5.13 9.98 5.07
N LYS A 75 5.01 11.30 5.26
CA LYS A 75 6.13 12.18 5.62
C LYS A 75 6.79 11.72 6.92
N ARG A 76 5.99 11.47 7.96
CA ARG A 76 6.47 10.96 9.24
C ARG A 76 7.26 9.65 9.11
N VAL A 77 6.77 8.72 8.30
CA VAL A 77 7.46 7.43 8.03
C VAL A 77 8.79 7.67 7.32
N CYS A 78 8.79 8.54 6.31
CA CYS A 78 10.00 8.90 5.56
C CYS A 78 11.04 9.61 6.43
N ASP A 79 10.61 10.47 7.37
CA ASP A 79 11.49 11.16 8.34
C ASP A 79 12.20 10.17 9.29
N LEU A 80 11.65 8.99 9.50
CA LEU A 80 12.28 7.90 10.24
C LEU A 80 13.27 7.06 9.41
N GLY A 81 13.49 7.44 8.15
CA GLY A 81 14.38 6.73 7.25
C GLY A 81 13.76 5.53 6.54
N ILE A 82 12.47 5.28 6.72
CA ILE A 82 11.74 4.21 6.01
C ILE A 82 11.39 4.73 4.61
N ARG A 83 11.57 3.90 3.58
CA ARG A 83 11.38 4.29 2.18
C ARG A 83 10.25 3.53 1.47
N GLY A 84 9.79 2.41 2.00
CA GLY A 84 8.69 1.64 1.43
C GLY A 84 7.34 2.09 1.98
N LEU A 85 6.41 2.47 1.12
CA LEU A 85 5.05 2.86 1.47
C LEU A 85 4.04 1.97 0.75
N LEU A 86 3.17 1.27 1.51
CA LEU A 86 2.09 0.45 0.98
C LEU A 86 0.80 1.29 0.95
N VAL A 87 0.21 1.45 -0.23
CA VAL A 87 -0.89 2.37 -0.50
C VAL A 87 -2.14 1.62 -0.90
N TYR A 88 -3.29 1.98 -0.35
CA TYR A 88 -4.59 1.34 -0.57
C TYR A 88 -5.59 2.18 -1.39
N ASP A 89 -5.16 3.36 -1.85
CA ASP A 89 -6.03 4.33 -2.52
C ASP A 89 -5.26 4.99 -3.67
N GLU A 90 -5.83 5.03 -4.86
CA GLU A 90 -5.17 5.54 -6.07
C GLU A 90 -4.97 7.05 -6.01
N GLY A 91 -5.91 7.77 -5.37
CA GLY A 91 -5.77 9.21 -5.17
C GLY A 91 -4.58 9.53 -4.27
N LEU A 92 -4.42 8.76 -3.18
CA LEU A 92 -3.23 8.87 -2.32
C LEU A 92 -1.96 8.48 -3.09
N LEU A 93 -2.00 7.40 -3.88
CA LEU A 93 -0.84 6.97 -4.68
C LEU A 93 -0.36 8.10 -5.59
N TRP A 94 -1.29 8.76 -6.29
CA TRP A 94 -0.98 9.89 -7.14
C TRP A 94 -0.39 11.06 -6.34
N VAL A 95 -1.00 11.44 -5.21
CA VAL A 95 -0.50 12.53 -4.34
C VAL A 95 0.90 12.25 -3.83
N LEU A 96 1.18 11.01 -3.36
CA LEU A 96 2.52 10.63 -2.89
C LEU A 96 3.55 10.62 -4.03
N SER A 97 3.14 10.23 -5.24
CA SER A 97 4.01 10.30 -6.42
C SER A 97 4.37 11.75 -6.76
N GLU A 98 3.40 12.67 -6.71
CA GLU A 98 3.65 14.10 -6.93
C GLU A 98 4.54 14.68 -5.81
N ALA A 99 4.27 14.34 -4.54
CA ALA A 99 5.09 14.76 -3.41
C ALA A 99 6.55 14.28 -3.53
N ARG A 100 6.76 13.07 -4.07
CA ARG A 100 8.09 12.55 -4.39
C ARG A 100 8.77 13.34 -5.52
N LYS A 101 8.04 13.72 -6.55
CA LYS A 101 8.56 14.51 -7.68
C LYS A 101 8.91 15.94 -7.28
N THR A 102 8.13 16.54 -6.37
CA THR A 102 8.36 17.91 -5.88
C THR A 102 9.40 17.99 -4.76
N GLY A 103 9.84 16.86 -4.23
CA GLY A 103 10.81 16.79 -3.14
C GLY A 103 10.20 16.92 -1.74
N GLU A 104 8.88 16.90 -1.62
CA GLU A 104 8.21 16.81 -0.32
C GLU A 104 8.36 15.43 0.33
N LEU A 105 8.56 14.40 -0.48
CA LEU A 105 9.02 13.08 -0.05
C LEU A 105 10.40 12.80 -0.65
N PRO A 106 11.23 11.97 0.01
CA PRO A 106 12.51 11.56 -0.54
C PRO A 106 12.36 10.92 -1.93
N ALA A 107 13.27 11.23 -2.86
CA ALA A 107 13.22 10.73 -4.23
C ALA A 107 13.35 9.19 -4.32
N ASP A 108 13.94 8.56 -3.32
CA ASP A 108 14.12 7.11 -3.19
C ASP A 108 12.93 6.41 -2.51
N THR A 109 11.83 7.12 -2.26
CA THR A 109 10.60 6.52 -1.72
C THR A 109 10.00 5.55 -2.72
N VAL A 110 9.70 4.35 -2.28
CA VAL A 110 9.09 3.28 -3.08
C VAL A 110 7.60 3.18 -2.76
N LEU A 111 6.74 3.32 -3.77
CA LEU A 111 5.29 3.29 -3.65
C LEU A 111 4.76 1.93 -4.13
N LYS A 112 4.21 1.15 -3.22
CA LYS A 112 3.61 -0.15 -3.51
C LYS A 112 2.09 -0.05 -3.47
N ALA A 113 1.42 -0.37 -4.59
CA ALA A 113 -0.03 -0.43 -4.63
C ALA A 113 -0.53 -1.76 -4.05
N SER A 114 -1.40 -1.70 -3.05
CA SER A 114 -1.94 -2.87 -2.36
C SER A 114 -2.98 -3.63 -3.17
N ALA A 115 -3.12 -4.94 -2.94
CA ALA A 115 -4.23 -5.74 -3.44
C ALA A 115 -5.59 -5.21 -3.00
N HIS A 116 -5.66 -4.49 -1.88
CA HIS A 116 -6.88 -3.85 -1.39
C HIS A 116 -7.33 -2.64 -2.23
N CYS A 117 -6.52 -2.18 -3.19
CA CYS A 117 -7.01 -1.29 -4.26
C CYS A 117 -8.06 -1.98 -5.14
N GLY A 118 -8.10 -3.33 -5.16
CA GLY A 118 -9.15 -4.09 -5.85
C GLY A 118 -8.93 -4.23 -7.36
N HIS A 119 -7.70 -4.08 -7.84
CA HIS A 119 -7.38 -4.14 -9.27
C HIS A 119 -6.95 -5.53 -9.73
N GLY A 120 -7.50 -5.97 -10.86
CA GLY A 120 -7.26 -7.29 -11.42
C GLY A 120 -7.27 -7.35 -12.96
N ASN A 121 -7.08 -6.20 -13.65
CA ASN A 121 -7.02 -6.17 -15.11
C ASN A 121 -5.91 -5.24 -15.61
N GLY A 122 -5.44 -5.47 -16.84
CA GLY A 122 -4.29 -4.74 -17.39
C GLY A 122 -4.49 -3.23 -17.55
N ALA A 123 -5.70 -2.76 -17.74
CA ALA A 123 -5.98 -1.32 -17.85
C ALA A 123 -5.83 -0.63 -16.49
N SER A 124 -6.36 -1.22 -15.43
CA SER A 124 -6.22 -0.69 -14.07
C SER A 124 -4.78 -0.76 -13.57
N PHE A 125 -4.00 -1.77 -13.99
CA PHE A 125 -2.59 -1.86 -13.65
C PHE A 125 -1.76 -0.75 -14.33
N ARG A 126 -2.02 -0.47 -15.62
CA ARG A 126 -1.41 0.68 -16.28
C ARG A 126 -1.76 2.00 -15.61
N LEU A 127 -3.00 2.14 -15.12
CA LEU A 127 -3.39 3.33 -14.36
C LEU A 127 -2.58 3.46 -13.07
N LEU A 128 -2.41 2.38 -12.29
CA LEU A 128 -1.60 2.40 -11.07
C LEU A 128 -0.13 2.76 -11.36
N GLU A 129 0.44 2.19 -12.43
CA GLU A 129 1.80 2.51 -12.87
C GLU A 129 1.91 4.00 -13.27
N GLN A 130 0.94 4.54 -14.00
CA GLN A 130 0.88 5.96 -14.36
C GLN A 130 0.70 6.88 -13.14
N CYS A 131 -0.03 6.42 -12.11
CA CYS A 131 -0.13 7.12 -10.82
C CYS A 131 1.16 7.05 -10.00
N GLY A 132 2.17 6.32 -10.45
CA GLY A 132 3.50 6.30 -9.84
C GLY A 132 3.77 5.09 -8.94
N ALA A 133 3.03 4.00 -9.07
CA ALA A 133 3.36 2.76 -8.39
C ALA A 133 4.70 2.20 -8.88
N ASP A 134 5.57 1.82 -7.96
CA ASP A 134 6.84 1.14 -8.22
C ASP A 134 6.70 -0.39 -8.14
N SER A 135 5.64 -0.89 -7.50
CA SER A 135 5.21 -2.29 -7.53
C SER A 135 3.71 -2.40 -7.26
N ILE A 136 3.09 -3.49 -7.71
CA ILE A 136 1.64 -3.68 -7.61
C ILE A 136 1.33 -5.08 -7.10
N ASN A 137 0.45 -5.17 -6.07
CA ASN A 137 -0.17 -6.41 -5.68
C ASN A 137 -1.48 -6.60 -6.46
N PRO A 138 -1.62 -7.66 -7.26
CA PRO A 138 -2.91 -8.03 -7.84
C PRO A 138 -3.90 -8.50 -6.75
N VAL A 139 -5.20 -8.48 -7.08
CA VAL A 139 -6.20 -9.21 -6.30
C VAL A 139 -5.85 -10.71 -6.28
N ARG A 140 -6.33 -11.44 -5.29
CA ARG A 140 -5.80 -12.75 -4.92
C ARG A 140 -6.45 -13.94 -5.63
N ASP A 141 -7.55 -13.70 -6.33
CA ASP A 141 -8.42 -14.71 -6.98
C ASP A 141 -8.21 -14.85 -8.49
N LEU A 142 -7.02 -14.47 -8.97
CA LEU A 142 -6.68 -14.52 -10.38
C LEU A 142 -6.01 -15.85 -10.78
N SER A 143 -6.40 -16.37 -11.94
CA SER A 143 -5.72 -17.50 -12.55
C SER A 143 -4.30 -17.15 -13.03
N LEU A 144 -3.48 -18.15 -13.28
CA LEU A 144 -2.14 -17.94 -13.81
C LEU A 144 -2.14 -17.18 -15.14
N ASP A 145 -3.08 -17.49 -16.04
CA ASP A 145 -3.20 -16.79 -17.33
C ASP A 145 -3.54 -15.32 -17.15
N MET A 146 -4.42 -14.99 -16.18
CA MET A 146 -4.73 -13.60 -15.83
C MET A 146 -3.48 -12.89 -15.27
N LEU A 147 -2.72 -13.54 -14.38
CA LEU A 147 -1.48 -12.99 -13.84
C LEU A 147 -0.43 -12.76 -14.94
N CYS A 148 -0.30 -13.68 -15.91
CA CYS A 148 0.57 -13.50 -17.07
C CYS A 148 0.14 -12.30 -17.92
N ALA A 149 -1.16 -12.13 -18.15
CA ALA A 149 -1.70 -10.97 -18.86
C ALA A 149 -1.44 -9.65 -18.11
N LEU A 150 -1.58 -9.63 -16.78
CA LEU A 150 -1.22 -8.48 -15.94
C LEU A 150 0.27 -8.18 -16.06
N ARG A 151 1.12 -9.20 -15.94
CA ARG A 151 2.58 -9.02 -16.08
C ARG A 151 2.95 -8.37 -17.41
N ALA A 152 2.29 -8.78 -18.49
CA ALA A 152 2.52 -8.23 -19.83
C ALA A 152 2.00 -6.78 -20.02
N SER A 153 1.15 -6.31 -19.12
CA SER A 153 0.50 -4.99 -19.24
C SER A 153 1.27 -3.83 -18.62
N VAL A 154 2.25 -4.10 -17.74
CA VAL A 154 3.02 -3.09 -16.99
C VAL A 154 4.50 -3.45 -16.97
N SER A 155 5.36 -2.46 -16.69
CA SER A 155 6.81 -2.65 -16.53
C SER A 155 7.20 -2.90 -15.06
N VAL A 156 6.46 -2.34 -14.11
CA VAL A 156 6.74 -2.47 -12.67
C VAL A 156 6.55 -3.90 -12.18
N PRO A 157 7.27 -4.34 -11.14
CA PRO A 157 7.12 -5.66 -10.53
C PRO A 157 5.70 -5.92 -10.02
N LEU A 158 5.27 -7.18 -10.08
CA LEU A 158 4.07 -7.68 -9.42
C LEU A 158 4.46 -8.46 -8.17
N ASP A 159 3.81 -8.13 -7.05
CA ASP A 159 3.95 -8.84 -5.79
C ASP A 159 2.73 -9.75 -5.59
N VAL A 160 2.86 -11.04 -5.90
CA VAL A 160 1.76 -12.01 -5.84
C VAL A 160 1.70 -12.64 -4.46
N HIS A 161 0.51 -12.63 -3.86
CA HIS A 161 0.27 -13.34 -2.62
C HIS A 161 0.13 -14.84 -2.88
N THR A 162 0.93 -15.66 -2.22
CA THR A 162 0.93 -17.13 -2.37
C THR A 162 0.33 -17.85 -1.17
N ASP A 163 0.22 -17.19 -0.03
CA ASP A 163 -0.39 -17.72 1.19
C ASP A 163 -1.09 -16.56 1.91
N CYS A 164 -2.41 -16.59 1.93
CA CYS A 164 -3.22 -15.55 2.54
C CYS A 164 -4.16 -16.13 3.58
N PRO A 165 -4.04 -15.70 4.86
CA PRO A 165 -4.99 -16.11 5.89
C PRO A 165 -6.43 -15.73 5.50
N GLU A 166 -7.40 -16.55 5.89
CA GLU A 166 -8.82 -16.33 5.64
C GLU A 166 -9.27 -14.94 6.07
N GLY A 167 -8.80 -14.46 7.23
CA GLY A 167 -9.11 -13.13 7.76
C GLY A 167 -8.61 -11.94 6.93
N SER A 168 -7.71 -12.17 5.96
CA SER A 168 -7.25 -11.15 5.01
C SER A 168 -7.84 -11.32 3.61
N GLY A 169 -8.97 -12.03 3.49
CA GLY A 169 -9.68 -12.25 2.25
C GLY A 169 -9.29 -13.53 1.52
N GLY A 170 -8.72 -14.44 2.24
CA GLY A 170 -8.31 -15.80 1.91
C GLY A 170 -8.20 -16.15 0.47
N PHE A 171 -7.18 -16.76 0.07
CA PHE A 171 -7.10 -17.63 -0.97
C PHE A 171 -5.91 -17.94 -1.50
N ILE A 172 -6.03 -18.92 -1.92
CA ILE A 172 -6.42 -20.02 -2.64
C ILE A 172 -5.34 -20.55 -3.45
#